data_b24d2c96c29859b7f8d085ed5bcaa92d
#
_entry.id   b24d2c96c29859b7f8d085ed5bcaa92d
#
_cell.length_a   1.000
_cell.length_b   1.000
_cell.length_c   1.000
_cell.angle_alpha   90.00
_cell.angle_beta   90.00
_cell.angle_gamma   90.00
#
_symmetry.space_group_name_H-M   'P 1'
#
loop_
_entity.id
_entity.type
_entity.pdbx_description
1 polymer ?
#
loop_
_entity_poly.entity_id
_entity_poly.type
_entity_poly.pdbx_seq_one_letter_code
_entity_poly.pdbx_strand_id
1 'polypeptide(L)'
;MLALSFIAAFNNTWAGPLDPIVSMVWVGESMPDQTTSTLQLNLTTVKPINLLSISSPVAEKVEIHSLMMHKGKMRLHIVNSFALPAHRTTVFGTRGLFLMMTGLNKQLNIGDKIPITLKYSFPDKQIKTIAVEAEVKQMELSYKHYGPNEVYDHR
;
A
#
# COMPACT_ATOMS: atom_id res chain seq x y z
N MET A 1 -36.54 0.02 -34.20
CA MET A 1 -35.96 0.26 -32.89
C MET A 1 -34.84 -0.75 -32.67
N LEU A 2 -33.59 -0.35 -32.90
CA LEU A 2 -32.43 -1.17 -32.63
C LEU A 2 -31.92 -0.86 -31.20
N ALA A 3 -32.02 -1.84 -30.33
CA ALA A 3 -31.42 -1.75 -28.98
C ALA A 3 -29.91 -2.03 -29.09
N LEU A 4 -29.08 -1.00 -28.90
CA LEU A 4 -27.64 -1.18 -28.74
C LEU A 4 -27.38 -1.71 -27.32
N SER A 5 -27.09 -3.02 -27.23
CA SER A 5 -26.54 -3.61 -26.01
C SER A 5 -25.10 -3.16 -25.83
N PHE A 6 -24.85 -2.33 -24.86
CA PHE A 6 -23.51 -1.97 -24.42
C PHE A 6 -22.96 -3.12 -23.57
N ILE A 7 -22.14 -3.97 -24.21
CA ILE A 7 -21.38 -5.00 -23.48
C ILE A 7 -20.18 -4.29 -22.86
N ALA A 8 -20.24 -4.05 -21.54
CA ALA A 8 -19.10 -3.64 -20.78
C ALA A 8 -18.09 -4.81 -20.75
N ALA A 9 -17.04 -4.69 -21.53
CA ALA A 9 -15.93 -5.63 -21.47
C ALA A 9 -15.20 -5.43 -20.12
N PHE A 10 -15.44 -6.33 -19.18
CA PHE A 10 -14.57 -6.49 -18.02
C PHE A 10 -13.24 -7.03 -18.54
N ASN A 11 -12.27 -6.13 -18.69
CA ASN A 11 -10.89 -6.51 -18.91
C ASN A 11 -10.36 -7.17 -17.63
N ASN A 12 -10.55 -8.47 -17.49
CA ASN A 12 -9.80 -9.27 -16.55
C ASN A 12 -8.34 -9.26 -17.01
N THR A 13 -7.56 -8.35 -16.50
CA THR A 13 -6.11 -8.36 -16.67
C THR A 13 -5.57 -9.54 -15.86
N TRP A 14 -5.40 -10.66 -16.52
CA TRP A 14 -4.72 -11.81 -15.94
C TRP A 14 -3.27 -11.40 -15.70
N ALA A 15 -2.82 -11.49 -14.44
CA ALA A 15 -1.42 -11.30 -14.12
C ALA A 15 -0.61 -12.34 -14.89
N GLY A 16 0.38 -11.88 -15.65
CA GLY A 16 1.30 -12.76 -16.36
C GLY A 16 2.26 -13.47 -15.40
N PRO A 17 2.95 -14.54 -15.84
CA PRO A 17 3.85 -15.31 -14.98
C PRO A 17 5.04 -14.52 -14.41
N LEU A 18 5.31 -13.33 -14.95
CA LEU A 18 6.39 -12.44 -14.51
C LEU A 18 5.89 -11.23 -13.72
N ASP A 19 4.56 -11.08 -13.59
CA ASP A 19 3.99 -9.96 -12.86
C ASP A 19 4.21 -10.11 -11.34
N PRO A 20 4.33 -9.02 -10.61
CA PRO A 20 4.48 -9.06 -9.15
C PRO A 20 3.29 -9.75 -8.48
N ILE A 21 3.59 -10.54 -7.46
CA ILE A 21 2.57 -11.12 -6.59
C ILE A 21 2.30 -10.14 -5.45
N VAL A 22 1.07 -9.68 -5.35
CA VAL A 22 0.60 -8.82 -4.27
C VAL A 22 -0.09 -9.68 -3.23
N SER A 23 0.30 -9.55 -1.97
CA SER A 23 -0.28 -10.32 -0.86
C SER A 23 -0.39 -9.47 0.40
N MET A 24 -1.13 -9.96 1.40
CA MET A 24 -1.32 -9.29 2.69
C MET A 24 -1.78 -7.83 2.54
N VAL A 25 -2.74 -7.59 1.66
CA VAL A 25 -3.24 -6.24 1.34
C VAL A 25 -4.34 -5.85 2.29
N TRP A 26 -4.14 -4.77 3.04
CA TRP A 26 -5.18 -4.22 3.90
C TRP A 26 -4.95 -2.72 4.16
N VAL A 27 -6.01 -2.03 4.55
CA VAL A 27 -6.02 -0.59 4.88
C VAL A 27 -6.52 -0.43 6.30
N GLY A 28 -5.95 0.49 7.05
CA GLY A 28 -6.46 0.86 8.38
C GLY A 28 -7.80 1.58 8.28
N GLU A 29 -8.72 1.28 9.22
CA GLU A 29 -9.95 2.06 9.37
C GLU A 29 -9.67 3.55 9.60
N SER A 30 -10.62 4.40 9.27
CA SER A 30 -10.52 5.84 9.53
C SER A 30 -11.68 6.34 10.38
N MET A 31 -11.40 7.34 11.21
CA MET A 31 -12.42 8.08 11.93
C MET A 31 -13.21 9.00 10.96
N PRO A 32 -14.43 9.48 11.33
CA PRO A 32 -15.28 10.27 10.43
C PRO A 32 -14.59 11.46 9.77
N ASP A 33 -13.76 12.20 10.49
CA ASP A 33 -13.09 13.40 10.00
C ASP A 33 -11.61 13.17 9.64
N GLN A 34 -11.17 11.93 9.64
CA GLN A 34 -9.80 11.57 9.32
C GLN A 34 -9.58 11.54 7.81
N THR A 35 -8.57 12.27 7.34
CA THR A 35 -8.23 12.39 5.92
C THR A 35 -7.06 11.51 5.49
N THR A 36 -6.48 10.76 6.41
CA THR A 36 -5.33 9.87 6.16
C THR A 36 -5.56 8.48 6.70
N SER A 37 -4.98 7.49 6.03
CA SER A 37 -4.90 6.11 6.52
C SER A 37 -3.63 5.44 6.01
N THR A 38 -3.31 4.29 6.56
CA THR A 38 -2.17 3.47 6.13
C THR A 38 -2.64 2.32 5.26
N LEU A 39 -1.91 2.06 4.19
CA LEU A 39 -2.06 0.89 3.35
C LEU A 39 -0.89 -0.06 3.64
N GLN A 40 -1.16 -1.33 3.82
CA GLN A 40 -0.13 -2.35 3.95
C GLN A 40 -0.27 -3.38 2.85
N LEU A 41 0.84 -3.81 2.31
CA LEU A 41 0.91 -4.90 1.34
C LEU A 41 2.32 -5.47 1.23
N ASN A 42 2.39 -6.68 0.73
CA ASN A 42 3.64 -7.33 0.37
C ASN A 42 3.71 -7.48 -1.14
N LEU A 43 4.89 -7.19 -1.70
CA LEU A 43 5.19 -7.40 -3.11
C LEU A 43 6.34 -8.40 -3.27
N THR A 44 6.07 -9.49 -3.99
CA THR A 44 7.08 -10.47 -4.37
C THR A 44 7.25 -10.45 -5.88
N THR A 45 8.47 -10.30 -6.36
CA THR A 45 8.75 -10.21 -7.79
C THR A 45 9.73 -11.29 -8.23
N VAL A 46 9.54 -11.82 -9.42
CA VAL A 46 10.47 -12.76 -10.06
C VAL A 46 11.59 -12.03 -10.80
N LYS A 47 11.28 -10.86 -11.36
CA LYS A 47 12.24 -9.96 -12.00
C LYS A 47 12.31 -8.65 -11.24
N PRO A 48 13.45 -7.92 -11.29
CA PRO A 48 13.50 -6.59 -10.72
C PRO A 48 12.49 -5.68 -11.43
N ILE A 49 11.78 -4.85 -10.66
CA ILE A 49 10.84 -3.85 -11.19
C ILE A 49 11.02 -2.54 -10.45
N ASN A 50 10.53 -1.46 -11.05
CA ASN A 50 10.34 -0.19 -10.37
C ASN A 50 8.86 0.04 -10.10
N LEU A 51 8.48 0.16 -8.85
CA LEU A 51 7.15 0.61 -8.45
C LEU A 51 7.07 2.11 -8.70
N LEU A 52 6.24 2.53 -9.65
CA LEU A 52 6.14 3.92 -10.09
C LEU A 52 5.09 4.70 -9.31
N SER A 53 3.95 4.09 -9.03
CA SER A 53 2.89 4.70 -8.24
C SER A 53 1.92 3.66 -7.69
N ILE A 54 1.27 4.07 -6.62
CA ILE A 54 0.12 3.36 -6.06
C ILE A 54 -1.02 4.36 -6.00
N SER A 55 -2.23 3.95 -6.34
CA SER A 55 -3.39 4.82 -6.35
C SER A 55 -4.63 4.09 -5.87
N SER A 56 -5.60 4.86 -5.40
CA SER A 56 -6.92 4.38 -5.00
C SER A 56 -7.97 5.46 -5.27
N PRO A 57 -9.18 5.10 -5.72
CA PRO A 57 -10.24 6.07 -5.94
C PRO A 57 -10.77 6.73 -4.64
N VAL A 58 -10.46 6.15 -3.47
CA VAL A 58 -10.90 6.68 -2.17
C VAL A 58 -9.91 7.66 -1.55
N ALA A 59 -8.74 7.85 -2.15
CA ALA A 59 -7.72 8.78 -1.68
C ALA A 59 -7.22 9.66 -2.80
N GLU A 60 -6.84 10.87 -2.49
CA GLU A 60 -6.23 11.79 -3.45
C GLU A 60 -4.83 11.31 -3.86
N LYS A 61 -4.06 10.81 -2.88
CA LYS A 61 -2.69 10.29 -3.07
C LYS A 61 -2.45 9.06 -2.21
N VAL A 62 -1.59 8.17 -2.73
CA VAL A 62 -0.92 7.14 -1.95
C VAL A 62 0.59 7.36 -2.08
N GLU A 63 1.23 7.69 -0.98
CA GLU A 63 2.65 8.05 -0.94
C GLU A 63 3.48 6.93 -0.31
N ILE A 64 4.66 6.69 -0.88
CA ILE A 64 5.65 5.79 -0.30
C ILE A 64 6.53 6.62 0.63
N HIS A 65 6.53 6.29 1.91
CA HIS A 65 7.38 6.90 2.93
C HIS A 65 8.45 5.93 3.35
N SER A 66 9.70 6.37 3.32
CA SER A 66 10.85 5.60 3.80
C SER A 66 11.46 6.29 5.02
N LEU A 67 11.68 5.52 6.07
CA LEU A 67 12.37 5.98 7.27
C LEU A 67 13.88 5.75 7.08
N MET A 68 14.63 6.82 7.02
CA MET A 68 16.08 6.78 6.78
C MET A 68 16.85 7.48 7.90
N MET A 69 18.03 6.94 8.22
CA MET A 69 18.95 7.58 9.14
C MET A 69 19.72 8.69 8.42
N HIS A 70 19.61 9.91 8.91
CA HIS A 70 20.37 11.06 8.42
C HIS A 70 21.03 11.80 9.57
N LYS A 71 22.36 11.89 9.55
CA LYS A 71 23.17 12.54 10.61
C LYS A 71 22.80 12.09 12.04
N GLY A 72 22.63 10.79 12.24
CA GLY A 72 22.27 10.20 13.54
C GLY A 72 20.82 10.37 13.96
N LYS A 73 19.94 10.91 13.09
CA LYS A 73 18.50 11.08 13.36
C LYS A 73 17.68 10.33 12.31
N MET A 74 16.61 9.67 12.76
CA MET A 74 15.64 9.05 11.87
C MET A 74 14.78 10.13 11.23
N ARG A 75 14.67 10.10 9.90
CA ARG A 75 13.82 11.02 9.12
C ARG A 75 12.95 10.24 8.15
N LEU A 76 11.72 10.69 8.01
CA LEU A 76 10.77 10.17 7.04
C LEU A 76 10.95 10.93 5.72
N HIS A 77 11.13 10.17 4.64
CA HIS A 77 11.25 10.71 3.28
C HIS A 77 10.17 10.17 2.39
N ILE A 78 9.58 11.03 1.55
CA ILE A 78 8.69 10.61 0.48
C ILE A 78 9.53 10.10 -0.68
N VAL A 79 9.20 8.92 -1.17
CA VAL A 79 9.88 8.26 -2.28
C VAL A 79 8.95 8.24 -3.50
N ASN A 80 9.36 8.83 -4.60
CA ASN A 80 8.53 8.93 -5.81
C ASN A 80 8.45 7.62 -6.60
N SER A 81 9.48 6.79 -6.50
CA SER A 81 9.54 5.46 -7.10
C SER A 81 10.39 4.56 -6.24
N PHE A 82 10.12 3.26 -6.27
CA PHE A 82 10.82 2.29 -5.44
C PHE A 82 11.27 1.08 -6.27
N ALA A 83 12.60 0.84 -6.27
CA ALA A 83 13.17 -0.32 -6.94
C ALA A 83 12.97 -1.58 -6.09
N LEU A 84 12.33 -2.59 -6.66
CA LEU A 84 12.07 -3.88 -6.04
C LEU A 84 13.02 -4.93 -6.62
N PRO A 85 13.85 -5.57 -5.79
CA PRO A 85 14.76 -6.62 -6.25
C PRO A 85 13.99 -7.90 -6.61
N ALA A 86 14.52 -8.67 -7.56
CA ALA A 86 13.99 -9.98 -7.91
C ALA A 86 14.11 -10.98 -6.75
N HIS A 87 13.22 -11.95 -6.73
CA HIS A 87 13.21 -13.10 -5.80
C HIS A 87 13.17 -12.70 -4.31
N ARG A 88 12.59 -11.54 -4.00
CA ARG A 88 12.44 -11.04 -2.63
C ARG A 88 11.03 -10.51 -2.42
N THR A 89 10.55 -10.69 -1.21
CA THR A 89 9.31 -10.04 -0.75
C THR A 89 9.67 -8.71 -0.10
N THR A 90 9.13 -7.63 -0.66
CA THR A 90 9.19 -6.31 -0.04
C THR A 90 7.91 -6.09 0.76
N VAL A 91 8.05 -5.76 2.02
CA VAL A 91 6.95 -5.51 2.95
C VAL A 91 6.77 -4.01 3.12
N PHE A 92 5.61 -3.50 2.67
CA PHE A 92 5.20 -2.12 2.94
C PHE A 92 4.28 -2.09 4.15
N GLY A 93 4.67 -1.32 5.16
CA GLY A 93 3.92 -1.17 6.41
C GLY A 93 4.73 -1.49 7.66
N THR A 94 5.92 -2.04 7.52
CA THR A 94 6.83 -2.35 8.62
C THR A 94 8.27 -2.03 8.24
N ARG A 95 9.16 -2.02 9.22
CA ARG A 95 10.62 -1.88 9.02
C ARG A 95 11.05 -0.63 8.23
N GLY A 96 10.34 0.48 8.44
CA GLY A 96 10.75 1.77 7.90
C GLY A 96 10.27 2.06 6.49
N LEU A 97 9.43 1.24 5.90
CA LEU A 97 8.81 1.47 4.59
C LEU A 97 7.29 1.46 4.76
N PHE A 98 6.64 2.59 4.48
CA PHE A 98 5.22 2.80 4.75
C PHE A 98 4.49 3.32 3.52
N LEU A 99 3.22 2.96 3.39
CA LEU A 99 2.31 3.54 2.40
C LEU A 99 1.27 4.37 3.14
N MET A 100 1.20 5.65 2.81
CA MET A 100 0.27 6.60 3.40
C MET A 100 -0.76 7.02 2.35
N MET A 101 -2.03 6.77 2.65
CA MET A 101 -3.16 7.31 1.88
C MET A 101 -3.52 8.68 2.44
N THR A 102 -3.55 9.70 1.59
CA THR A 102 -3.87 11.08 1.97
C THR A 102 -5.03 11.60 1.13
N GLY A 103 -5.77 12.55 1.69
CA GLY A 103 -6.95 13.11 1.02
C GLY A 103 -8.06 12.07 0.84
N LEU A 104 -8.38 11.32 1.90
CA LEU A 104 -9.52 10.40 1.87
C LEU A 104 -10.80 11.15 1.57
N ASN A 105 -11.58 10.66 0.60
CA ASN A 105 -12.85 11.26 0.21
C ASN A 105 -14.07 10.63 0.89
N LYS A 106 -13.85 9.59 1.69
CA LYS A 106 -14.86 8.93 2.50
C LYS A 106 -14.24 8.29 3.74
N GLN A 107 -15.08 8.03 4.75
CA GLN A 107 -14.69 7.22 5.89
C GLN A 107 -14.48 5.76 5.46
N LEU A 108 -13.42 5.15 5.96
CA LEU A 108 -13.11 3.73 5.74
C LEU A 108 -13.61 2.93 6.94
N ASN A 109 -14.58 2.07 6.70
CA ASN A 109 -15.18 1.23 7.74
C ASN A 109 -14.65 -0.20 7.66
N ILE A 110 -14.49 -0.84 8.81
CA ILE A 110 -14.04 -2.24 8.88
C ILE A 110 -14.93 -3.13 7.98
N GLY A 111 -14.28 -3.95 7.16
CA GLY A 111 -14.94 -4.84 6.20
C GLY A 111 -15.14 -4.24 4.81
N ASP A 112 -14.93 -2.94 4.62
CA ASP A 112 -14.96 -2.33 3.28
C ASP A 112 -13.85 -2.92 2.40
N LYS A 113 -14.12 -2.99 1.10
CA LYS A 113 -13.16 -3.38 0.08
C LYS A 113 -12.72 -2.14 -0.72
N ILE A 114 -11.44 -1.85 -0.68
CA ILE A 114 -10.88 -0.64 -1.29
C ILE A 114 -10.04 -1.04 -2.51
N PRO A 115 -10.38 -0.53 -3.71
CA PRO A 115 -9.58 -0.77 -4.90
C PRO A 115 -8.22 -0.10 -4.79
N ILE A 116 -7.15 -0.85 -5.07
CA ILE A 116 -5.77 -0.37 -5.10
C ILE A 116 -5.18 -0.72 -6.45
N THR A 117 -4.58 0.26 -7.11
CA THR A 117 -3.88 0.07 -8.39
C THR A 117 -2.40 0.35 -8.20
N LEU A 118 -1.57 -0.61 -8.58
CA LEU A 118 -0.12 -0.47 -8.60
C LEU A 118 0.34 -0.31 -10.04
N LYS A 119 1.16 0.70 -10.29
CA LYS A 119 1.81 0.95 -11.57
C LYS A 119 3.30 0.68 -11.43
N TYR A 120 3.85 -0.16 -12.28
CA TYR A 120 5.25 -0.56 -12.22
C TYR A 120 5.85 -0.68 -13.62
N SER A 121 7.17 -0.67 -13.69
CA SER A 121 7.92 -0.88 -14.92
C SER A 121 8.96 -1.98 -14.77
N PHE A 122 9.18 -2.71 -15.85
CA PHE A 122 10.30 -3.64 -15.98
C PHE A 122 11.58 -2.91 -16.43
N PRO A 123 12.77 -3.55 -16.35
CA PRO A 123 14.03 -2.96 -16.81
C PRO A 123 14.04 -2.53 -18.29
N ASP A 124 13.25 -3.18 -19.14
CA ASP A 124 13.03 -2.82 -20.55
C ASP A 124 12.10 -1.61 -20.75
N LYS A 125 11.71 -0.95 -19.64
CA LYS A 125 10.78 0.21 -19.57
C LYS A 125 9.33 -0.11 -19.96
N GLN A 126 8.94 -1.37 -20.07
CA GLN A 126 7.54 -1.75 -20.22
C GLN A 126 6.79 -1.42 -18.93
N ILE A 127 5.72 -0.62 -19.04
CA ILE A 127 4.88 -0.20 -17.92
C ILE A 127 3.64 -1.09 -17.88
N LYS A 128 3.32 -1.58 -16.68
CA LYS A 128 2.11 -2.36 -16.40
C LYS A 128 1.41 -1.88 -15.14
N THR A 129 0.17 -2.30 -14.98
CA THR A 129 -0.63 -2.04 -13.77
C THR A 129 -1.23 -3.33 -13.24
N ILE A 130 -1.35 -3.42 -11.92
CA ILE A 130 -2.09 -4.48 -11.21
C ILE A 130 -3.14 -3.81 -10.35
N ALA A 131 -4.37 -4.31 -10.42
CA ALA A 131 -5.46 -3.91 -9.55
C ALA A 131 -5.71 -5.01 -8.50
N VAL A 132 -5.78 -4.61 -7.24
CA VAL A 132 -6.10 -5.50 -6.12
C VAL A 132 -7.12 -4.84 -5.21
N GLU A 133 -7.78 -5.62 -4.37
CA GLU A 133 -8.67 -5.10 -3.33
C GLU A 133 -8.00 -5.21 -1.96
N ALA A 134 -8.03 -4.11 -1.21
CA ALA A 134 -7.59 -4.07 0.18
C ALA A 134 -8.80 -4.12 1.10
N GLU A 135 -8.77 -5.00 2.09
CA GLU A 135 -9.78 -5.03 3.13
C GLU A 135 -9.47 -4.00 4.20
N VAL A 136 -10.47 -3.25 4.63
CA VAL A 136 -10.33 -2.34 5.77
C VAL A 136 -10.36 -3.14 7.05
N LYS A 137 -9.31 -3.02 7.85
CA LYS A 137 -9.14 -3.69 9.14
C LYS A 137 -8.95 -2.67 10.26
N GLN A 138 -9.25 -3.11 11.48
CA GLN A 138 -8.95 -2.32 12.65
C GLN A 138 -7.45 -2.05 12.75
N MET A 139 -7.07 -0.81 12.93
CA MET A 139 -5.72 -0.46 13.29
C MET A 139 -5.47 -0.91 14.73
N GLU A 140 -4.74 -1.99 14.92
CA GLU A 140 -4.17 -2.30 16.22
C GLU A 140 -3.12 -1.23 16.53
N LEU A 141 -3.53 -0.26 17.34
CA LEU A 141 -2.58 0.63 17.99
C LEU A 141 -1.74 -0.24 18.92
N SER A 142 -0.51 -0.52 18.53
CA SER A 142 0.46 -1.29 19.32
C SER A 142 0.86 -0.57 20.64
N TYR A 143 0.01 0.29 21.15
CA TYR A 143 0.19 0.98 22.44
C TYR A 143 -0.16 0.13 23.67
N LYS A 144 -0.61 -1.12 23.45
CA LYS A 144 -0.97 -2.00 24.57
C LYS A 144 0.22 -2.53 25.39
N HIS A 145 1.47 -2.19 25.04
CA HIS A 145 2.64 -2.71 25.74
C HIS A 145 3.49 -1.65 26.46
N TYR A 146 3.04 -0.40 26.53
CA TYR A 146 3.63 0.56 27.44
C TYR A 146 2.57 1.02 28.45
N GLY A 147 2.20 0.10 29.33
CA GLY A 147 1.49 0.45 30.54
C GLY A 147 2.40 1.34 31.41
N PRO A 148 1.86 2.38 32.08
CA PRO A 148 2.66 3.31 32.88
C PRO A 148 3.30 2.71 34.15
N ASN A 149 3.34 1.40 34.31
CA ASN A 149 3.73 0.72 35.55
C ASN A 149 4.87 -0.32 35.42
N GLU A 150 5.70 -0.26 34.39
CA GLU A 150 6.97 -0.97 34.48
C GLU A 150 8.05 -0.03 35.02
N VAL A 151 8.05 0.09 36.34
CA VAL A 151 9.18 0.61 37.11
C VAL A 151 10.33 -0.36 36.88
N TYR A 152 11.33 0.06 36.14
CA TYR A 152 12.62 -0.63 36.09
C TYR A 152 13.23 -0.60 37.48
N ASP A 153 13.12 -1.69 38.22
CA ASP A 153 13.90 -1.92 39.43
C ASP A 153 15.31 -2.34 39.03
N HIS A 154 16.20 -1.41 39.01
CA HIS A 154 17.65 -1.66 38.92
C HIS A 154 18.17 -2.01 40.31
N ARG A 155 18.23 -3.29 40.60
CA ARG A 155 19.09 -3.80 41.67
C ARG A 155 20.18 -4.69 41.08
#